data_56ff29acc1338e5e76785985c7fe3971
#
_entry.id   56ff29acc1338e5e76785985c7fe3971
#
_cell.length_a   1.000
_cell.length_b   1.000
_cell.length_c   1.000
_cell.angle_alpha   90.00
_cell.angle_beta   90.00
_cell.angle_gamma   90.00
#
_symmetry.space_group_name_H-M   'P 1'
#
loop_
_entity.id
_entity.type
_entity.pdbx_description
1 polymer ?
#
loop_
_entity_poly.entity_id
_entity_poly.type
_entity_poly.pdbx_seq_one_letter_code
_entity_poly.pdbx_strand_id
1 'polypeptide(L)'
;MSEIKVRLRRRPEGWWRLPQLNEAQRAVVDAARGADVIARGAPGSGRSTCALAVFEQAVRAGGSALILAPDRTRADVLTPRAQALGPDVVRPVRTPASFAYQVVATWRTQRLEPLEGVELVTGAAQDQLLAELLRSVEAPWPEDIGEQMRGMPAFRA
;
A
#
# COMPACT_ATOMS: atom_id res chain seq x y z
N MET A 1 -42.83 8.69 7.07
CA MET A 1 -41.37 8.61 7.04
C MET A 1 -40.99 7.16 7.27
N SER A 2 -40.37 6.53 6.29
CA SER A 2 -39.96 5.11 6.41
C SER A 2 -38.64 5.04 7.16
N GLU A 3 -38.61 4.30 8.27
CA GLU A 3 -37.42 4.12 9.08
C GLU A 3 -36.46 3.13 8.38
N ILE A 4 -35.29 3.59 7.96
CA ILE A 4 -34.27 2.74 7.34
C ILE A 4 -33.51 2.01 8.46
N LYS A 5 -33.81 0.71 8.66
CA LYS A 5 -33.05 -0.12 9.59
C LYS A 5 -31.81 -0.70 8.90
N VAL A 6 -30.64 -0.17 9.24
CA VAL A 6 -29.35 -0.74 8.79
C VAL A 6 -28.92 -1.83 9.78
N ARG A 7 -28.76 -3.06 9.31
CA ARG A 7 -28.16 -4.16 10.09
C ARG A 7 -26.74 -4.41 9.59
N LEU A 8 -25.76 -4.15 10.44
CA LEU A 8 -24.38 -4.57 10.20
C LEU A 8 -24.30 -6.10 10.44
N ARG A 9 -23.93 -6.83 9.38
CA ARG A 9 -23.62 -8.25 9.49
C ARG A 9 -22.11 -8.45 9.47
N ARG A 10 -21.57 -9.15 10.46
CA ARG A 10 -20.18 -9.64 10.37
C ARG A 10 -20.07 -10.57 9.16
N ARG A 11 -19.05 -10.38 8.35
CA ARG A 11 -18.74 -11.34 7.28
C ARG A 11 -18.36 -12.67 7.92
N PRO A 12 -18.85 -13.82 7.42
CA PRO A 12 -18.44 -15.12 7.95
C PRO A 12 -16.92 -15.31 7.79
N GLU A 13 -16.30 -16.03 8.70
CA GLU A 13 -14.91 -16.47 8.52
C GLU A 13 -14.79 -17.27 7.21
N GLY A 14 -13.69 -17.04 6.49
CA GLY A 14 -13.45 -17.70 5.19
C GLY A 14 -14.36 -17.26 4.05
N TRP A 15 -15.09 -16.12 4.18
CA TRP A 15 -15.98 -15.60 3.14
C TRP A 15 -15.26 -15.36 1.80
N TRP A 16 -13.93 -15.18 1.84
CA TRP A 16 -13.09 -15.04 0.66
C TRP A 16 -11.88 -15.96 0.78
N ARG A 17 -11.57 -16.66 -0.29
CA ARG A 17 -10.39 -17.52 -0.40
C ARG A 17 -9.56 -17.08 -1.59
N LEU A 18 -8.27 -17.35 -1.49
CA LEU A 18 -7.36 -17.09 -2.59
C LEU A 18 -7.78 -17.94 -3.81
N PRO A 19 -7.92 -17.33 -5.01
CA PRO A 19 -8.16 -18.09 -6.23
C PRO A 19 -7.00 -19.07 -6.49
N GLN A 20 -7.29 -20.13 -7.24
CA GLN A 20 -6.25 -21.04 -7.68
C GLN A 20 -5.23 -20.29 -8.54
N LEU A 21 -3.98 -20.35 -8.12
CA LEU A 21 -2.87 -19.70 -8.84
C LEU A 21 -2.50 -20.53 -10.07
N ASN A 22 -2.24 -19.86 -11.19
CA ASN A 22 -1.61 -20.50 -12.34
C ASN A 22 -0.10 -20.73 -12.09
N GLU A 23 0.58 -21.38 -13.01
CA GLU A 23 2.00 -21.72 -12.86
C GLU A 23 2.88 -20.49 -12.70
N ALA A 24 2.70 -19.46 -13.53
CA ALA A 24 3.48 -18.23 -13.43
C ALA A 24 3.25 -17.48 -12.10
N GLN A 25 2.02 -17.44 -11.60
CA GLN A 25 1.70 -16.85 -10.31
C GLN A 25 2.32 -17.64 -9.15
N ARG A 26 2.30 -18.98 -9.23
CA ARG A 26 2.99 -19.83 -8.23
C ARG A 26 4.49 -19.59 -8.21
N ALA A 27 5.12 -19.49 -9.37
CA ALA A 27 6.55 -19.19 -9.47
C ALA A 27 6.91 -17.85 -8.79
N VAL A 28 6.08 -16.80 -8.94
CA VAL A 28 6.27 -15.53 -8.24
C VAL A 28 6.17 -15.69 -6.73
N VAL A 29 5.16 -16.41 -6.25
CA VAL A 29 4.93 -16.63 -4.81
C VAL A 29 6.05 -17.47 -4.18
N ASP A 30 6.53 -18.50 -4.89
CA ASP A 30 7.62 -19.35 -4.42
C ASP A 30 8.95 -18.60 -4.38
N ALA A 31 9.24 -17.78 -5.39
CA ALA A 31 10.44 -16.94 -5.42
C ALA A 31 10.46 -15.92 -4.26
N ALA A 32 9.31 -15.38 -3.88
CA ALA A 32 9.19 -14.40 -2.79
C ALA A 32 9.50 -14.96 -1.39
N ARG A 33 9.72 -16.27 -1.25
CA ARG A 33 10.15 -16.90 0.02
C ARG A 33 11.58 -16.57 0.42
N GLY A 34 12.44 -16.32 -0.55
CA GLY A 34 13.87 -16.17 -0.27
C GLY A 34 14.54 -15.01 -0.99
N ALA A 35 13.79 -14.23 -1.77
CA ALA A 35 14.33 -13.12 -2.55
C ALA A 35 13.32 -11.99 -2.73
N ASP A 36 13.84 -10.81 -3.03
CA ASP A 36 13.02 -9.70 -3.52
C ASP A 36 12.54 -9.99 -4.94
N VAL A 37 11.24 -9.83 -5.17
CA VAL A 37 10.61 -10.18 -6.46
C VAL A 37 9.88 -8.99 -7.05
N ILE A 38 10.13 -8.72 -8.32
CA ILE A 38 9.38 -7.76 -9.12
C ILE A 38 8.47 -8.52 -10.09
N ALA A 39 7.16 -8.56 -9.82
CA ALA A 39 6.17 -9.15 -10.70
C ALA A 39 5.61 -8.12 -11.68
N ARG A 40 5.92 -8.29 -12.97
CA ARG A 40 5.36 -7.47 -14.06
C ARG A 40 4.26 -8.22 -14.79
N GLY A 41 3.24 -7.49 -15.26
CA GLY A 41 2.16 -8.10 -16.02
C GLY A 41 1.10 -7.08 -16.44
N ALA A 42 0.32 -7.41 -17.45
CA ALA A 42 -0.78 -6.60 -17.94
C ALA A 42 -1.87 -6.39 -16.85
N PRO A 43 -2.73 -5.38 -16.98
CA PRO A 43 -3.93 -5.27 -16.17
C PRO A 43 -4.73 -6.59 -16.20
N GLY A 44 -5.20 -7.04 -15.03
CA GLY A 44 -5.93 -8.32 -14.93
C GLY A 44 -5.07 -9.59 -14.82
N SER A 45 -3.75 -9.52 -14.98
CA SER A 45 -2.84 -10.70 -14.88
C SER A 45 -2.76 -11.35 -13.49
N GLY A 46 -3.40 -10.76 -12.47
CA GLY A 46 -3.43 -11.31 -11.12
C GLY A 46 -2.30 -10.85 -10.19
N ARG A 47 -1.62 -9.72 -10.49
CA ARG A 47 -0.59 -9.15 -9.60
C ARG A 47 -1.06 -8.99 -8.16
N SER A 48 -2.27 -8.47 -7.95
CA SER A 48 -2.85 -8.35 -6.61
C SER A 48 -3.13 -9.72 -5.97
N THR A 49 -3.43 -10.73 -6.77
CA THR A 49 -3.60 -12.12 -6.30
C THR A 49 -2.28 -12.68 -5.82
N CYS A 50 -1.19 -12.45 -6.55
CA CYS A 50 0.16 -12.82 -6.10
C CYS A 50 0.54 -12.12 -4.79
N ALA A 51 0.29 -10.81 -4.67
CA ALA A 51 0.56 -10.07 -3.44
C ALA A 51 -0.22 -10.64 -2.23
N LEU A 52 -1.50 -10.98 -2.42
CA LEU A 52 -2.31 -11.62 -1.38
C LEU A 52 -1.83 -13.05 -1.05
N ALA A 53 -1.32 -13.80 -2.04
CA ALA A 53 -0.77 -15.12 -1.82
C ALA A 53 0.55 -15.08 -1.03
N VAL A 54 1.43 -14.13 -1.35
CA VAL A 54 2.67 -13.88 -0.58
C VAL A 54 2.34 -13.44 0.85
N PHE A 55 1.36 -12.56 1.01
CA PHE A 55 0.87 -12.14 2.33
C PHE A 55 0.36 -13.35 3.15
N GLU A 56 -0.53 -14.16 2.58
CA GLU A 56 -1.06 -15.37 3.24
C GLU A 56 0.06 -16.32 3.65
N GLN A 57 1.02 -16.54 2.76
CA GLN A 57 2.17 -17.40 3.02
C GLN A 57 3.02 -16.89 4.19
N ALA A 58 3.30 -15.59 4.25
CA ALA A 58 4.09 -14.99 5.32
C ALA A 58 3.36 -15.09 6.67
N VAL A 59 2.05 -14.80 6.69
CA VAL A 59 1.23 -14.91 7.91
C VAL A 59 1.15 -16.36 8.40
N ARG A 60 0.94 -17.33 7.49
CA ARG A 60 0.91 -18.76 7.86
C ARG A 60 2.25 -19.27 8.39
N ALA A 61 3.34 -18.68 7.97
CA ALA A 61 4.67 -18.96 8.52
C ALA A 61 4.94 -18.29 9.88
N GLY A 62 3.95 -17.59 10.47
CA GLY A 62 4.10 -16.86 11.73
C GLY A 62 4.84 -15.53 11.59
N GLY A 63 5.09 -15.08 10.37
CA GLY A 63 5.75 -13.80 10.09
C GLY A 63 4.80 -12.61 10.12
N SER A 64 5.38 -11.41 10.16
CA SER A 64 4.66 -10.16 9.96
C SER A 64 4.62 -9.82 8.48
N ALA A 65 3.45 -9.44 7.97
CA ALA A 65 3.27 -9.06 6.58
C ALA A 65 2.39 -7.81 6.45
N LEU A 66 2.72 -6.97 5.49
CA LEU A 66 1.99 -5.75 5.15
C LEU A 66 1.91 -5.61 3.63
N ILE A 67 0.73 -5.29 3.12
CA ILE A 67 0.53 -4.93 1.72
C ILE A 67 0.49 -3.40 1.62
N LEU A 68 1.36 -2.82 0.80
CA LEU A 68 1.29 -1.41 0.43
C LEU A 68 0.51 -1.27 -0.87
N ALA A 69 -0.65 -0.63 -0.79
CA ALA A 69 -1.49 -0.34 -1.94
C ALA A 69 -1.18 1.07 -2.48
N PRO A 70 -1.16 1.29 -3.80
CA PRO A 70 -0.78 2.58 -4.38
C PRO A 70 -1.71 3.72 -3.97
N ASP A 71 -2.98 3.43 -3.72
CA ASP A 71 -4.01 4.40 -3.38
C ASP A 71 -5.04 3.81 -2.40
N ARG A 72 -5.91 4.69 -1.88
CA ARG A 72 -6.95 4.32 -0.92
C ARG A 72 -8.00 3.38 -1.52
N THR A 73 -8.40 3.61 -2.76
CA THR A 73 -9.40 2.77 -3.44
C THR A 73 -8.91 1.32 -3.53
N ARG A 74 -7.65 1.15 -3.89
CA ARG A 74 -7.03 -0.18 -3.95
C ARG A 74 -6.86 -0.79 -2.55
N ALA A 75 -6.49 0.01 -1.56
CA ALA A 75 -6.41 -0.44 -0.18
C ALA A 75 -7.76 -0.93 0.35
N ASP A 76 -8.84 -0.20 0.09
CA ASP A 76 -10.20 -0.56 0.51
C ASP A 76 -10.68 -1.88 -0.13
N VAL A 77 -10.28 -2.15 -1.37
CA VAL A 77 -10.58 -3.42 -2.05
C VAL A 77 -9.76 -4.60 -1.50
N LEU A 78 -8.50 -4.37 -1.16
CA LEU A 78 -7.59 -5.43 -0.72
C LEU A 78 -7.73 -5.75 0.77
N THR A 79 -8.03 -4.76 1.62
CA THR A 79 -8.13 -4.93 3.08
C THR A 79 -9.04 -6.08 3.50
N PRO A 80 -10.31 -6.18 3.04
CA PRO A 80 -11.17 -7.27 3.47
C PRO A 80 -10.70 -8.64 3.00
N ARG A 81 -9.98 -8.70 1.87
CA ARG A 81 -9.40 -9.95 1.35
C ARG A 81 -8.20 -10.40 2.17
N ALA A 82 -7.30 -9.47 2.48
CA ALA A 82 -6.14 -9.74 3.33
C ALA A 82 -6.57 -10.12 4.76
N GLN A 83 -7.60 -9.47 5.32
CA GLN A 83 -8.16 -9.86 6.61
C GLN A 83 -8.78 -11.26 6.61
N ALA A 84 -9.36 -11.71 5.49
CA ALA A 84 -9.88 -13.07 5.40
C ALA A 84 -8.76 -14.13 5.38
N LEU A 85 -7.55 -13.77 4.95
CA LEU A 85 -6.37 -14.64 4.89
C LEU A 85 -5.55 -14.61 6.19
N GLY A 86 -5.58 -13.49 6.90
CA GLY A 86 -4.86 -13.28 8.16
C GLY A 86 -5.72 -12.47 9.14
N PRO A 87 -6.70 -13.10 9.81
CA PRO A 87 -7.67 -12.40 10.66
C PRO A 87 -7.02 -11.67 11.85
N ASP A 88 -5.89 -12.17 12.34
CA ASP A 88 -5.16 -11.59 13.47
C ASP A 88 -4.27 -10.41 13.08
N VAL A 89 -4.08 -10.16 11.79
CA VAL A 89 -3.24 -9.05 11.31
C VAL A 89 -4.01 -7.75 11.34
N VAL A 90 -3.61 -6.85 12.24
CA VAL A 90 -4.23 -5.53 12.36
C VAL A 90 -3.80 -4.65 11.18
N ARG A 91 -4.78 -4.18 10.41
CA ARG A 91 -4.56 -3.30 9.25
C ARG A 91 -3.55 -3.86 8.24
N PRO A 92 -3.84 -5.02 7.64
CA PRO A 92 -2.93 -5.74 6.75
C PRO A 92 -2.61 -5.00 5.44
N VAL A 93 -3.39 -3.98 5.08
CA VAL A 93 -3.20 -3.17 3.88
C VAL A 93 -3.16 -1.69 4.25
N ARG A 94 -2.20 -0.96 3.69
CA ARG A 94 -2.01 0.48 3.89
C ARG A 94 -1.60 1.15 2.59
N THR A 95 -1.80 2.46 2.51
CA THR A 95 -1.10 3.27 1.51
C THR A 95 0.29 3.64 2.04
N PRO A 96 1.27 3.97 1.16
CA PRO A 96 2.59 4.43 1.59
C PRO A 96 2.54 5.60 2.58
N ALA A 97 1.69 6.60 2.31
CA ALA A 97 1.50 7.75 3.21
C ALA A 97 0.96 7.33 4.60
N SER A 98 -0.03 6.42 4.63
CA SER A 98 -0.58 5.90 5.90
C SER A 98 0.44 5.08 6.68
N PHE A 99 1.30 4.35 5.99
CA PHE A 99 2.39 3.60 6.62
C PHE A 99 3.46 4.53 7.16
N ALA A 100 3.91 5.51 6.36
CA ALA A 100 4.90 6.50 6.79
C ALA A 100 4.44 7.27 8.02
N TYR A 101 3.17 7.74 8.04
CA TYR A 101 2.59 8.38 9.21
C TYR A 101 2.66 7.49 10.46
N GLN A 102 2.33 6.20 10.32
CA GLN A 102 2.42 5.28 11.45
C GLN A 102 3.86 5.12 11.96
N VAL A 103 4.84 5.00 11.07
CA VAL A 103 6.25 4.89 11.45
C VAL A 103 6.68 6.11 12.26
N VAL A 104 6.35 7.32 11.78
CA VAL A 104 6.64 8.58 12.49
C VAL A 104 5.92 8.63 13.84
N ALA A 105 4.63 8.29 13.87
CA ALA A 105 3.85 8.29 15.11
C ALA A 105 4.42 7.32 16.15
N THR A 106 4.76 6.10 15.73
CA THR A 106 5.36 5.09 16.62
C THR A 106 6.72 5.55 17.14
N TRP A 107 7.54 6.09 16.26
CA TRP A 107 8.88 6.58 16.62
C TRP A 107 8.81 7.72 17.66
N ARG A 108 7.89 8.69 17.47
CA ARG A 108 7.68 9.77 18.45
C ARG A 108 7.14 9.27 19.78
N THR A 109 6.17 8.34 19.74
CA THR A 109 5.63 7.73 20.97
C THR A 109 6.72 7.03 21.78
N GLN A 110 7.63 6.32 21.12
CA GLN A 110 8.77 5.67 21.79
C GLN A 110 9.74 6.65 22.43
N ARG A 111 9.82 7.88 21.93
CA ARG A 111 10.66 8.97 22.46
C ARG A 111 9.94 9.89 23.42
N LEU A 112 8.67 9.62 23.74
CA LEU A 112 7.79 10.46 24.54
C LEU A 112 7.67 11.89 23.96
N GLU A 113 7.85 12.05 22.66
CA GLU A 113 7.69 13.32 21.95
C GLU A 113 6.22 13.53 21.59
N PRO A 114 5.65 14.73 21.77
CA PRO A 114 4.29 15.00 21.37
C PRO A 114 4.11 14.87 19.85
N LEU A 115 2.96 14.36 19.44
CA LEU A 115 2.55 14.29 18.00
C LEU A 115 2.16 15.68 17.47
N GLU A 116 2.09 16.69 18.31
CA GLU A 116 1.84 18.06 17.92
C GLU A 116 2.89 18.53 16.91
N GLY A 117 2.43 19.13 15.81
CA GLY A 117 3.31 19.55 14.69
C GLY A 117 3.60 18.49 13.64
N VAL A 118 3.02 17.27 13.74
CA VAL A 118 2.98 16.35 12.61
C VAL A 118 1.73 16.63 11.81
N GLU A 119 1.89 17.34 10.72
CA GLU A 119 0.79 17.67 9.81
C GLU A 119 0.90 16.79 8.55
N LEU A 120 -0.25 16.29 8.09
CA LEU A 120 -0.32 15.60 6.82
C LEU A 120 -0.34 16.63 5.70
N VAL A 121 0.78 16.75 5.01
CA VAL A 121 0.89 17.66 3.84
C VAL A 121 0.08 17.07 2.70
N THR A 122 -0.90 17.82 2.19
CA THR A 122 -1.79 17.37 1.10
C THR A 122 -2.06 18.50 0.11
N GLY A 123 -2.50 18.15 -1.09
CA GLY A 123 -2.95 19.12 -2.11
C GLY A 123 -1.86 20.10 -2.51
N ALA A 124 -2.21 21.40 -2.53
CA ALA A 124 -1.33 22.46 -3.00
C ALA A 124 -0.01 22.57 -2.21
N ALA A 125 -0.03 22.34 -0.91
CA ALA A 125 1.16 22.38 -0.05
C ALA A 125 2.12 21.22 -0.40
N GLN A 126 1.60 20.01 -0.68
CA GLN A 126 2.39 18.88 -1.15
C GLN A 126 3.03 19.19 -2.52
N ASP A 127 2.26 19.75 -3.43
CA ASP A 127 2.74 20.10 -4.78
C ASP A 127 3.85 21.15 -4.72
N GLN A 128 3.69 22.18 -3.87
CA GLN A 128 4.71 23.19 -3.64
C GLN A 128 5.99 22.59 -3.07
N LEU A 129 5.88 21.74 -2.04
CA LEU A 129 7.03 21.09 -1.41
C LEU A 129 7.78 20.20 -2.42
N LEU A 130 7.05 19.42 -3.23
CA LEU A 130 7.66 18.60 -4.28
C LEU A 130 8.34 19.46 -5.34
N ALA A 131 7.74 20.58 -5.73
CA ALA A 131 8.36 21.50 -6.68
C ALA A 131 9.65 22.12 -6.15
N GLU A 132 9.73 22.44 -4.87
CA GLU A 132 10.95 22.94 -4.23
C GLU A 132 12.03 21.86 -4.14
N LEU A 133 11.66 20.65 -3.74
CA LEU A 133 12.58 19.50 -3.68
C LEU A 133 13.17 19.19 -5.07
N LEU A 134 12.34 19.12 -6.10
CA LEU A 134 12.80 18.83 -7.46
C LEU A 134 13.75 19.91 -8.03
N ARG A 135 13.64 21.15 -7.56
CA ARG A 135 14.56 22.22 -7.92
C ARG A 135 15.87 22.17 -7.13
N SER A 136 15.83 21.75 -5.88
CA SER A 136 16.99 21.73 -4.98
C SER A 136 17.85 20.46 -5.10
N VAL A 137 17.28 19.36 -5.59
CA VAL A 137 17.99 18.08 -5.71
C VAL A 137 18.84 18.06 -6.98
N GLU A 138 20.15 18.03 -6.82
CA GLU A 138 21.09 17.72 -7.89
C GLU A 138 21.08 16.20 -8.12
N ALA A 139 20.27 15.74 -9.08
CA ALA A 139 20.23 14.34 -9.48
C ALA A 139 20.61 14.22 -10.96
N PRO A 140 21.25 13.13 -11.39
CA PRO A 140 21.52 12.85 -12.80
C PRO A 140 20.21 12.50 -13.52
N TRP A 141 19.42 13.53 -13.84
CA TRP A 141 18.19 13.33 -14.58
C TRP A 141 18.50 12.84 -15.99
N PRO A 142 17.73 11.89 -16.55
CA PRO A 142 17.81 11.54 -17.95
C PRO A 142 17.65 12.77 -18.85
N GLU A 143 18.36 12.81 -19.99
CA GLU A 143 18.39 13.98 -20.90
C GLU A 143 17.00 14.38 -21.42
N ASP A 144 16.09 13.41 -21.53
CA ASP A 144 14.69 13.61 -21.94
C ASP A 144 13.81 14.21 -20.84
N ILE A 145 14.29 14.26 -19.58
CA ILE A 145 13.57 14.87 -18.44
C ILE A 145 14.13 16.27 -18.19
N GLY A 146 13.75 17.21 -19.02
CA GLY A 146 14.14 18.61 -18.89
C GLY A 146 13.46 19.32 -17.70
N GLU A 147 14.00 20.51 -17.38
CA GLU A 147 13.49 21.34 -16.26
C GLU A 147 12.00 21.67 -16.40
N GLN A 148 11.53 21.92 -17.63
CA GLN A 148 10.11 22.17 -17.89
C GLN A 148 9.23 20.99 -17.51
N MET A 149 9.63 19.76 -17.82
CA MET A 149 8.87 18.55 -17.46
C MET A 149 8.79 18.38 -15.94
N ARG A 150 9.88 18.59 -15.22
CA ARG A 150 9.92 18.52 -13.75
C ARG A 150 9.01 19.57 -13.09
N GLY A 151 8.82 20.72 -13.77
CA GLY A 151 7.93 21.78 -13.34
C GLY A 151 6.43 21.48 -13.54
N MET A 152 6.06 20.46 -14.34
CA MET A 152 4.67 20.15 -14.63
C MET A 152 3.98 19.44 -13.45
N PRO A 153 2.73 19.80 -13.11
CA PRO A 153 1.97 19.09 -12.09
C PRO A 153 1.83 17.60 -12.36
N ALA A 154 1.66 17.19 -13.62
CA ALA A 154 1.58 15.81 -14.02
C ALA A 154 2.86 14.97 -13.78
N PHE A 155 4.02 15.61 -13.67
CA PHE A 155 5.27 14.95 -13.31
C PHE A 155 5.37 14.66 -11.80
N ARG A 156 4.64 15.42 -10.99
CA ARG A 156 4.62 15.36 -9.54
C ARG A 156 3.45 14.54 -8.96
N ALA A 157 2.49 14.15 -9.80
CA ALA A 157 1.34 13.35 -9.43
C ALA A 157 1.68 11.86 -9.42
#